data_a2ce99a3f3f1fbbf7210813061270a6c
#
_entry.id   a2ce99a3f3f1fbbf7210813061270a6c
#
_cell.length_a   1.000
_cell.length_b   1.000
_cell.length_c   1.000
_cell.angle_alpha   90.00
_cell.angle_beta   90.00
_cell.angle_gamma   90.00
#
_symmetry.space_group_name_H-M   'P 1'
#
loop_
_entity.id
_entity.type
_entity.pdbx_description
1 polymer ?
#
loop_
_entity_poly.entity_id
_entity_poly.type
_entity_poly.pdbx_seq_one_letter_code
_entity_poly.pdbx_strand_id
1 'polypeptide(L)'
;MTEMATPDTNTAARGLIVMDIDSTLINEEVIDLLGEEAGVGDRVAQITERAMRGELDFREALAERVGLLAGLDESVFDRTFARVTFTPGALELVEEAHRRGWKVGVVSGGFHQVADKIVAAAGIDYCLANQLEVVDGRLTGKVISEVVTKESKVRALHGWAEELGLSRNQTVAMGDGANDIPMILEAGIGIAF
;
A
#
# COMPACT_ATOMS: atom_id res chain seq x y z
N MET A 1 5.96 48.16 13.53
CA MET A 1 4.94 47.12 13.50
C MET A 1 5.20 46.28 12.26
N THR A 2 5.85 45.14 12.45
CA THR A 2 6.22 44.24 11.36
C THR A 2 5.10 43.22 11.26
N GLU A 3 4.39 43.29 10.14
CA GLU A 3 3.30 42.37 9.79
C GLU A 3 3.91 40.99 9.54
N MET A 4 3.66 40.05 10.45
CA MET A 4 4.04 38.65 10.24
C MET A 4 3.10 38.08 9.17
N ALA A 5 3.67 37.80 8.01
CA ALA A 5 2.99 37.04 6.96
C ALA A 5 2.60 35.66 7.50
N THR A 6 1.30 35.40 7.57
CA THR A 6 0.78 34.05 7.79
C THR A 6 1.20 33.17 6.61
N PRO A 7 1.75 31.96 6.83
CA PRO A 7 2.05 31.07 5.72
C PRO A 7 0.74 30.70 5.01
N ASP A 8 0.72 30.91 3.71
CA ASP A 8 -0.40 30.58 2.82
C ASP A 8 -0.50 29.06 2.71
N THR A 9 -1.38 28.42 3.50
CA THR A 9 -1.51 26.97 3.64
C THR A 9 -2.49 26.36 2.64
N ASN A 10 -2.79 27.05 1.54
CA ASN A 10 -3.69 26.53 0.51
C ASN A 10 -3.06 26.60 -0.89
N THR A 11 -1.93 25.92 -1.07
CA THR A 11 -1.46 25.61 -2.42
C THR A 11 -2.18 24.36 -2.88
N ALA A 12 -3.13 24.49 -3.82
CA ALA A 12 -3.81 23.37 -4.47
C ALA A 12 -2.77 22.37 -5.00
N ALA A 13 -3.03 21.07 -4.82
CA ALA A 13 -2.13 20.04 -5.33
C ALA A 13 -1.98 20.16 -6.85
N ARG A 14 -0.76 19.95 -7.35
CA ARG A 14 -0.43 20.04 -8.78
C ARG A 14 -0.57 18.72 -9.51
N GLY A 15 -0.56 17.63 -8.78
CA GLY A 15 -0.69 16.27 -9.29
C GLY A 15 -0.74 15.24 -8.16
N LEU A 16 -0.99 14.00 -8.52
CA LEU A 16 -1.11 12.86 -7.63
C LEU A 16 -0.33 11.68 -8.21
N ILE A 17 0.51 11.07 -7.38
CA ILE A 17 1.11 9.76 -7.64
C ILE A 17 0.38 8.74 -6.78
N VAL A 18 -0.08 7.64 -7.35
CA VAL A 18 -0.62 6.48 -6.62
C VAL A 18 0.20 5.25 -6.98
N MET A 19 0.69 4.53 -5.98
CA MET A 19 1.53 3.35 -6.21
C MET A 19 1.13 2.17 -5.31
N ASP A 20 1.51 0.97 -5.72
CA ASP A 20 1.51 -0.18 -4.82
C ASP A 20 2.61 -0.04 -3.76
N ILE A 21 2.54 -0.86 -2.71
CA ILE A 21 3.57 -0.92 -1.66
C ILE A 21 4.54 -2.08 -1.96
N ASP A 22 4.02 -3.31 -1.90
CA ASP A 22 4.79 -4.53 -2.00
C ASP A 22 5.46 -4.63 -3.39
N SER A 23 6.73 -4.97 -3.45
CA SER A 23 7.52 -5.07 -4.69
C SER A 23 7.53 -3.80 -5.58
N THR A 24 7.02 -2.67 -5.09
CA THR A 24 6.99 -1.37 -5.79
C THR A 24 7.63 -0.27 -4.94
N LEU A 25 6.99 0.20 -3.85
CA LEU A 25 7.56 1.17 -2.91
C LEU A 25 8.64 0.55 -2.03
N ILE A 26 8.46 -0.73 -1.68
CA ILE A 26 9.40 -1.56 -0.92
C ILE A 26 9.82 -2.78 -1.74
N ASN A 27 10.92 -3.42 -1.36
CA ASN A 27 11.43 -4.59 -2.08
C ASN A 27 10.72 -5.90 -1.69
N GLU A 28 10.10 -5.96 -0.53
CA GLU A 28 9.53 -7.16 0.06
C GLU A 28 8.01 -7.26 -0.18
N GLU A 29 7.50 -8.48 0.02
CA GLU A 29 6.07 -8.79 0.19
C GLU A 29 5.77 -8.87 1.70
N VAL A 30 4.93 -7.98 2.21
CA VAL A 30 4.63 -7.92 3.66
C VAL A 30 4.03 -9.23 4.18
N ILE A 31 3.16 -9.89 3.38
CA ILE A 31 2.56 -11.17 3.79
C ILE A 31 3.59 -12.29 3.92
N ASP A 32 4.64 -12.28 3.10
CA ASP A 32 5.72 -13.27 3.17
C ASP A 32 6.57 -13.05 4.42
N LEU A 33 6.91 -11.80 4.73
CA LEU A 33 7.62 -11.45 5.97
C LEU A 33 6.83 -11.88 7.22
N LEU A 34 5.50 -11.63 7.23
CA LEU A 34 4.62 -12.08 8.32
C LEU A 34 4.57 -13.61 8.41
N GLY A 35 4.54 -14.30 7.27
CA GLY A 35 4.58 -15.77 7.19
C GLY A 35 5.87 -16.35 7.76
N GLU A 36 7.01 -15.72 7.49
CA GLU A 36 8.30 -16.11 8.05
C GLU A 36 8.34 -15.91 9.56
N GLU A 37 7.85 -14.76 10.07
CA GLU A 37 7.73 -14.49 11.51
C GLU A 37 6.81 -15.50 12.22
N ALA A 38 5.80 -16.02 11.51
CA ALA A 38 4.92 -17.07 12.00
C ALA A 38 5.52 -18.48 11.89
N GLY A 39 6.67 -18.65 11.22
CA GLY A 39 7.24 -19.95 10.92
C GLY A 39 6.44 -20.77 9.90
N VAL A 40 5.63 -20.10 9.07
CA VAL A 40 4.76 -20.71 8.05
C VAL A 40 5.05 -20.22 6.62
N GLY A 41 6.21 -19.63 6.38
CA GLY A 41 6.59 -19.05 5.08
C GLY A 41 6.39 -20.02 3.92
N ASP A 42 6.82 -21.28 4.04
CA ASP A 42 6.62 -22.31 3.00
C ASP A 42 5.14 -22.53 2.66
N ARG A 43 4.25 -22.45 3.65
CA ARG A 43 2.81 -22.61 3.44
C ARG A 43 2.22 -21.39 2.76
N VAL A 44 2.66 -20.18 3.12
CA VAL A 44 2.27 -18.94 2.46
C VAL A 44 2.68 -18.99 0.98
N ALA A 45 3.92 -19.39 0.68
CA ALA A 45 4.42 -19.54 -0.70
C ALA A 45 3.60 -20.56 -1.51
N GLN A 46 3.23 -21.72 -0.92
CA GLN A 46 2.37 -22.71 -1.58
C GLN A 46 0.99 -22.17 -1.93
N ILE A 47 0.37 -21.36 -1.04
CA ILE A 47 -0.94 -20.74 -1.32
C ILE A 47 -0.80 -19.71 -2.45
N THR A 48 0.26 -18.91 -2.45
CA THR A 48 0.56 -17.97 -3.53
C THR A 48 0.71 -18.68 -4.87
N GLU A 49 1.44 -19.80 -4.92
CA GLU A 49 1.60 -20.59 -6.12
C GLU A 49 0.26 -21.19 -6.63
N ARG A 50 -0.61 -21.67 -5.74
CA ARG A 50 -1.95 -22.15 -6.08
C ARG A 50 -2.81 -21.03 -6.68
N ALA A 51 -2.74 -19.82 -6.12
CA ALA A 51 -3.44 -18.66 -6.65
C ALA A 51 -2.91 -18.28 -8.05
N MET A 52 -1.59 -18.29 -8.26
CA MET A 52 -0.97 -18.02 -9.57
C MET A 52 -1.38 -19.04 -10.64
N ARG A 53 -1.66 -20.30 -10.26
CA ARG A 53 -2.20 -21.33 -11.15
C ARG A 53 -3.72 -21.23 -11.38
N GLY A 54 -4.38 -20.25 -10.74
CA GLY A 54 -5.83 -20.05 -10.86
C GLY A 54 -6.67 -21.06 -10.07
N GLU A 55 -6.07 -21.76 -9.10
CA GLU A 55 -6.78 -22.71 -8.22
C GLU A 55 -7.55 -22.00 -7.10
N LEU A 56 -7.16 -20.78 -6.77
CA LEU A 56 -7.78 -19.90 -5.77
C LEU A 56 -8.00 -18.52 -6.36
N ASP A 57 -9.09 -17.88 -6.01
CA ASP A 57 -9.24 -16.47 -6.28
C ASP A 57 -8.42 -15.62 -5.27
N PHE A 58 -8.33 -14.31 -5.55
CA PHE A 58 -7.53 -13.40 -4.72
C PHE A 58 -8.00 -13.38 -3.25
N ARG A 59 -9.33 -13.37 -3.01
CA ARG A 59 -9.90 -13.30 -1.66
C ARG A 59 -9.69 -14.60 -0.90
N GLU A 60 -9.84 -15.74 -1.57
CA GLU A 60 -9.58 -17.06 -1.00
C GLU A 60 -8.12 -17.20 -0.60
N ALA A 61 -7.19 -16.85 -1.51
CA ALA A 61 -5.76 -16.91 -1.25
C ALA A 61 -5.35 -15.96 -0.09
N LEU A 62 -5.91 -14.75 -0.03
CA LEU A 62 -5.66 -13.81 1.06
C LEU A 62 -6.17 -14.40 2.39
N ALA A 63 -7.40 -14.92 2.42
CA ALA A 63 -7.99 -15.50 3.63
C ALA A 63 -7.19 -16.72 4.13
N GLU A 64 -6.76 -17.62 3.23
CA GLU A 64 -5.94 -18.78 3.61
C GLU A 64 -4.59 -18.33 4.19
N ARG A 65 -3.89 -17.38 3.57
CA ARG A 65 -2.59 -16.86 4.06
C ARG A 65 -2.73 -16.15 5.39
N VAL A 66 -3.72 -15.26 5.54
CA VAL A 66 -3.98 -14.54 6.80
C VAL A 66 -4.40 -15.50 7.91
N GLY A 67 -5.16 -16.55 7.59
CA GLY A 67 -5.53 -17.59 8.54
C GLY A 67 -4.34 -18.29 9.21
N LEU A 68 -3.19 -18.39 8.49
CA LEU A 68 -1.96 -18.95 9.02
C LEU A 68 -1.27 -18.07 10.07
N LEU A 69 -1.62 -16.79 10.13
CA LEU A 69 -1.05 -15.83 11.08
C LEU A 69 -1.79 -15.78 12.42
N ALA A 70 -2.86 -16.58 12.58
CA ALA A 70 -3.65 -16.62 13.80
C ALA A 70 -2.80 -16.97 15.03
N GLY A 71 -2.98 -16.20 16.10
CA GLY A 71 -2.28 -16.39 17.38
C GLY A 71 -0.94 -15.66 17.50
N LEU A 72 -0.41 -15.06 16.42
CA LEU A 72 0.76 -14.19 16.49
C LEU A 72 0.49 -13.01 17.42
N ASP A 73 1.51 -12.63 18.19
CA ASP A 73 1.50 -11.42 18.99
C ASP A 73 1.62 -10.17 18.08
N GLU A 74 0.88 -9.12 18.37
CA GLU A 74 0.85 -7.91 17.53
C GLU A 74 2.21 -7.23 17.36
N SER A 75 3.20 -7.50 18.25
CA SER A 75 4.57 -7.02 18.07
C SER A 75 5.24 -7.56 16.78
N VAL A 76 4.63 -8.55 16.13
CA VAL A 76 5.06 -9.03 14.82
C VAL A 76 5.09 -7.90 13.79
N PHE A 77 4.19 -6.93 13.87
CA PHE A 77 4.15 -5.81 12.92
C PHE A 77 5.39 -4.92 13.01
N ASP A 78 5.92 -4.69 14.22
CA ASP A 78 7.16 -3.93 14.41
C ASP A 78 8.37 -4.70 13.88
N ARG A 79 8.42 -6.01 14.14
CA ARG A 79 9.51 -6.87 13.61
C ARG A 79 9.46 -6.95 12.09
N THR A 80 8.27 -7.08 11.51
CA THR A 80 8.09 -7.07 10.05
C THR A 80 8.53 -5.74 9.46
N PHE A 81 8.08 -4.60 10.02
CA PHE A 81 8.49 -3.29 9.55
C PHE A 81 10.00 -3.07 9.64
N ALA A 82 10.66 -3.58 10.68
CA ALA A 82 12.11 -3.47 10.83
C ALA A 82 12.92 -4.21 9.72
N ARG A 83 12.26 -5.09 8.96
CA ARG A 83 12.85 -5.84 7.83
C ARG A 83 12.54 -5.23 6.47
N VAL A 84 11.63 -4.26 6.43
CA VAL A 84 11.25 -3.57 5.19
C VAL A 84 12.41 -2.70 4.69
N THR A 85 12.67 -2.78 3.40
CA THR A 85 13.63 -1.92 2.70
C THR A 85 12.96 -1.18 1.56
N PHE A 86 13.15 0.15 1.50
CA PHE A 86 12.59 0.94 0.40
C PHE A 86 13.31 0.63 -0.92
N THR A 87 12.55 0.58 -1.99
CA THR A 87 13.10 0.48 -3.34
C THR A 87 14.04 1.66 -3.60
N PRO A 88 15.22 1.43 -4.21
CA PRO A 88 16.16 2.51 -4.50
C PRO A 88 15.52 3.64 -5.29
N GLY A 89 15.61 4.87 -4.78
CA GLY A 89 14.99 6.06 -5.38
C GLY A 89 13.55 6.34 -4.97
N ALA A 90 12.90 5.44 -4.23
CA ALA A 90 11.50 5.61 -3.83
C ALA A 90 11.30 6.80 -2.88
N LEU A 91 12.13 6.94 -1.86
CA LEU A 91 12.05 8.07 -0.93
C LEU A 91 12.36 9.40 -1.62
N GLU A 92 13.36 9.42 -2.48
CA GLU A 92 13.72 10.59 -3.30
C GLU A 92 12.57 10.98 -4.24
N LEU A 93 11.84 10.00 -4.81
CA LEU A 93 10.66 10.26 -5.63
C LEU A 93 9.56 10.96 -4.83
N VAL A 94 9.26 10.47 -3.61
CA VAL A 94 8.25 11.06 -2.73
C VAL A 94 8.64 12.48 -2.34
N GLU A 95 9.90 12.70 -1.93
CA GLU A 95 10.40 14.02 -1.58
C GLU A 95 10.32 15.01 -2.77
N GLU A 96 10.74 14.57 -3.96
CA GLU A 96 10.68 15.38 -5.17
C GLU A 96 9.24 15.67 -5.60
N ALA A 97 8.31 14.71 -5.45
CA ALA A 97 6.90 14.92 -5.71
C ALA A 97 6.34 16.04 -4.81
N HIS A 98 6.61 15.97 -3.50
CA HIS A 98 6.19 17.00 -2.55
C HIS A 98 6.80 18.35 -2.86
N ARG A 99 8.10 18.42 -3.19
CA ARG A 99 8.78 19.65 -3.57
C ARG A 99 8.15 20.32 -4.80
N ARG A 100 7.55 19.52 -5.69
CA ARG A 100 6.80 20.00 -6.86
C ARG A 100 5.33 20.31 -6.58
N GLY A 101 4.87 20.13 -5.36
CA GLY A 101 3.47 20.34 -4.97
C GLY A 101 2.55 19.19 -5.37
N TRP A 102 3.08 17.99 -5.59
CA TRP A 102 2.31 16.77 -5.83
C TRP A 102 1.98 16.07 -4.52
N LYS A 103 0.89 15.32 -4.53
CA LYS A 103 0.52 14.40 -3.46
C LYS A 103 0.90 12.98 -3.84
N VAL A 104 1.15 12.15 -2.82
CA VAL A 104 1.51 10.74 -3.00
C VAL A 104 0.57 9.87 -2.17
N GLY A 105 -0.01 8.86 -2.81
CA GLY A 105 -0.84 7.84 -2.15
C GLY A 105 -0.34 6.44 -2.45
N VAL A 106 -0.64 5.51 -1.54
CA VAL A 106 -0.37 4.07 -1.73
C VAL A 106 -1.65 3.26 -1.60
N VAL A 107 -1.79 2.25 -2.44
CA VAL A 107 -2.91 1.30 -2.39
C VAL A 107 -2.37 -0.12 -2.48
N SER A 108 -2.46 -0.87 -1.39
CA SER A 108 -1.84 -2.18 -1.26
C SER A 108 -2.84 -3.28 -0.88
N GLY A 109 -2.59 -4.48 -1.40
CA GLY A 109 -3.19 -5.71 -0.87
C GLY A 109 -2.61 -6.16 0.47
N GLY A 110 -1.58 -5.47 0.99
CA GLY A 110 -1.02 -5.66 2.32
C GLY A 110 -1.91 -5.13 3.44
N PHE A 111 -1.32 -4.77 4.59
CA PHE A 111 -2.06 -4.52 5.83
C PHE A 111 -1.69 -3.19 6.46
N HIS A 112 -2.69 -2.42 6.89
CA HIS A 112 -2.53 -1.12 7.56
C HIS A 112 -1.54 -1.16 8.73
N GLN A 113 -1.51 -2.27 9.50
CA GLN A 113 -0.62 -2.40 10.65
C GLN A 113 0.89 -2.25 10.30
N VAL A 114 1.26 -2.57 9.04
CA VAL A 114 2.63 -2.36 8.53
C VAL A 114 2.66 -1.18 7.55
N ALA A 115 1.65 -1.06 6.68
CA ALA A 115 1.56 0.00 5.68
C ALA A 115 1.59 1.40 6.30
N ASP A 116 0.90 1.63 7.42
CA ASP A 116 0.90 2.94 8.10
C ASP A 116 2.29 3.33 8.61
N LYS A 117 3.11 2.36 9.02
CA LYS A 117 4.50 2.60 9.42
C LYS A 117 5.38 2.97 8.22
N ILE A 118 5.18 2.30 7.09
CA ILE A 118 5.85 2.59 5.81
C ILE A 118 5.48 4.00 5.34
N VAL A 119 4.19 4.33 5.35
CA VAL A 119 3.63 5.63 4.99
C VAL A 119 4.23 6.75 5.84
N ALA A 120 4.27 6.54 7.16
CA ALA A 120 4.87 7.51 8.09
C ALA A 120 6.37 7.72 7.83
N ALA A 121 7.11 6.63 7.56
CA ALA A 121 8.54 6.70 7.28
C ALA A 121 8.87 7.37 5.94
N ALA A 122 8.02 7.19 4.93
CA ALA A 122 8.18 7.78 3.59
C ALA A 122 7.53 9.17 3.45
N GLY A 123 6.72 9.62 4.40
CA GLY A 123 6.00 10.90 4.34
C GLY A 123 4.86 10.91 3.32
N ILE A 124 4.23 9.77 3.06
CA ILE A 124 3.15 9.62 2.07
C ILE A 124 1.84 10.20 2.62
N ASP A 125 1.01 10.80 1.74
CA ASP A 125 -0.18 11.56 2.12
C ASP A 125 -1.44 10.68 2.27
N TYR A 126 -1.59 9.61 1.47
CA TYR A 126 -2.78 8.76 1.42
C TYR A 126 -2.41 7.29 1.50
N CYS A 127 -3.22 6.49 2.20
CA CYS A 127 -3.03 5.05 2.30
C CYS A 127 -4.36 4.31 2.25
N LEU A 128 -4.42 3.26 1.44
CA LEU A 128 -5.48 2.26 1.46
C LEU A 128 -4.86 0.87 1.49
N ALA A 129 -5.12 0.12 2.54
CA ALA A 129 -4.68 -1.26 2.71
C ALA A 129 -5.76 -2.10 3.41
N ASN A 130 -5.57 -3.40 3.50
CA ASN A 130 -6.44 -4.25 4.30
C ASN A 130 -6.20 -4.04 5.80
N GLN A 131 -7.17 -4.42 6.62
CA GLN A 131 -7.07 -4.34 8.08
C GLN A 131 -7.13 -5.74 8.67
N LEU A 132 -6.09 -6.15 9.41
CA LEU A 132 -6.10 -7.39 10.18
C LEU A 132 -6.84 -7.21 11.50
N GLU A 133 -7.56 -8.26 11.92
CA GLU A 133 -8.19 -8.29 13.23
C GLU A 133 -7.18 -8.67 14.30
N VAL A 134 -7.11 -7.84 15.35
CA VAL A 134 -6.30 -8.09 16.56
C VAL A 134 -7.24 -8.08 17.77
N VAL A 135 -7.22 -9.13 18.57
CA VAL A 135 -7.98 -9.25 19.82
C VAL A 135 -7.01 -9.64 20.93
N ASP A 136 -7.06 -8.90 22.02
CA ASP A 136 -6.18 -9.10 23.19
C ASP A 136 -4.68 -9.19 22.83
N GLY A 137 -4.24 -8.31 21.88
CA GLY A 137 -2.85 -8.23 21.42
C GLY A 137 -2.42 -9.39 20.52
N ARG A 138 -3.37 -10.16 19.97
CA ARG A 138 -3.08 -11.30 19.08
C ARG A 138 -3.90 -11.24 17.80
N LEU A 139 -3.26 -11.61 16.69
CA LEU A 139 -3.92 -11.75 15.40
C LEU A 139 -4.94 -12.90 15.47
N THR A 140 -6.16 -12.66 14.98
CA THR A 140 -7.19 -13.69 14.90
C THR A 140 -7.11 -14.53 13.62
N GLY A 141 -6.30 -14.09 12.64
CA GLY A 141 -6.24 -14.71 11.33
C GLY A 141 -7.34 -14.23 10.38
N LYS A 142 -7.93 -13.06 10.62
CA LYS A 142 -9.01 -12.49 9.80
C LYS A 142 -8.68 -11.09 9.30
N VAL A 143 -9.24 -10.76 8.12
CA VAL A 143 -9.32 -9.40 7.60
C VAL A 143 -10.69 -8.84 7.96
N ILE A 144 -10.73 -7.62 8.53
CA ILE A 144 -11.97 -6.96 8.99
C ILE A 144 -12.39 -5.77 8.15
N SER A 145 -11.59 -5.39 7.15
CA SER A 145 -11.94 -4.37 6.14
C SER A 145 -12.58 -5.00 4.91
N GLU A 146 -13.15 -4.16 4.04
CA GLU A 146 -13.33 -4.55 2.64
C GLU A 146 -11.97 -4.89 2.05
N VAL A 147 -11.87 -6.04 1.37
CA VAL A 147 -10.61 -6.48 0.76
C VAL A 147 -10.23 -5.55 -0.39
N VAL A 148 -9.02 -5.02 -0.33
CA VAL A 148 -8.46 -4.19 -1.40
C VAL A 148 -8.22 -5.04 -2.64
N THR A 149 -8.95 -4.73 -3.70
CA THR A 149 -8.90 -5.39 -5.00
C THR A 149 -8.37 -4.43 -6.07
N LYS A 150 -8.20 -4.93 -7.30
CA LYS A 150 -7.84 -4.09 -8.45
C LYS A 150 -8.86 -2.96 -8.68
N GLU A 151 -10.14 -3.20 -8.42
CA GLU A 151 -11.19 -2.19 -8.51
C GLU A 151 -11.06 -1.15 -7.37
N SER A 152 -10.64 -1.57 -6.18
CA SER A 152 -10.36 -0.66 -5.07
C SER A 152 -9.20 0.28 -5.40
N LYS A 153 -8.15 -0.22 -6.08
CA LYS A 153 -7.01 0.60 -6.54
C LYS A 153 -7.46 1.70 -7.51
N VAL A 154 -8.31 1.36 -8.47
CA VAL A 154 -8.91 2.35 -9.41
C VAL A 154 -9.75 3.38 -8.66
N ARG A 155 -10.62 2.92 -7.74
CA ARG A 155 -11.46 3.82 -6.95
C ARG A 155 -10.64 4.79 -6.09
N ALA A 156 -9.55 4.34 -5.51
CA ALA A 156 -8.64 5.18 -4.72
C ALA A 156 -7.98 6.26 -5.60
N LEU A 157 -7.43 5.89 -6.76
CA LEU A 157 -6.86 6.84 -7.71
C LEU A 157 -7.88 7.94 -8.08
N HIS A 158 -9.10 7.55 -8.46
CA HIS A 158 -10.13 8.50 -8.86
C HIS A 158 -10.62 9.35 -7.68
N GLY A 159 -10.88 8.74 -6.52
CA GLY A 159 -11.38 9.44 -5.34
C GLY A 159 -10.41 10.48 -4.82
N TRP A 160 -9.13 10.15 -4.73
CA TRP A 160 -8.11 11.12 -4.29
C TRP A 160 -7.85 12.21 -5.34
N ALA A 161 -7.89 11.88 -6.64
CA ALA A 161 -7.78 12.88 -7.69
C ALA A 161 -8.97 13.86 -7.66
N GLU A 162 -10.20 13.37 -7.46
CA GLU A 162 -11.40 14.17 -7.32
C GLU A 162 -11.34 15.07 -6.07
N GLU A 163 -10.95 14.53 -4.91
CA GLU A 163 -10.75 15.28 -3.67
C GLU A 163 -9.77 16.44 -3.84
N LEU A 164 -8.69 16.21 -4.60
CA LEU A 164 -7.66 17.20 -4.89
C LEU A 164 -8.02 18.16 -6.05
N GLY A 165 -9.15 17.95 -6.72
CA GLY A 165 -9.57 18.73 -7.89
C GLY A 165 -8.68 18.52 -9.12
N LEU A 166 -8.06 17.34 -9.25
CA LEU A 166 -7.13 17.01 -10.32
C LEU A 166 -7.83 16.31 -11.50
N SER A 167 -7.38 16.61 -12.71
CA SER A 167 -7.74 15.88 -13.91
C SER A 167 -6.87 14.62 -14.09
N ARG A 168 -7.33 13.68 -14.92
CA ARG A 168 -6.58 12.46 -15.25
C ARG A 168 -5.12 12.74 -15.65
N ASN A 169 -4.88 13.79 -16.48
CA ASN A 169 -3.55 14.13 -16.95
C ASN A 169 -2.57 14.60 -15.85
N GLN A 170 -3.08 14.83 -14.64
CA GLN A 170 -2.31 15.20 -13.45
C GLN A 170 -2.12 14.01 -12.51
N THR A 171 -2.38 12.80 -12.97
CA THR A 171 -2.22 11.56 -12.18
C THR A 171 -1.15 10.66 -12.76
N VAL A 172 -0.41 9.99 -11.88
CA VAL A 172 0.55 8.93 -12.19
C VAL A 172 0.16 7.71 -11.38
N ALA A 173 0.17 6.53 -11.98
CA ALA A 173 -0.01 5.28 -11.25
C ALA A 173 1.15 4.32 -11.52
N MET A 174 1.59 3.60 -10.48
CA MET A 174 2.73 2.69 -10.52
C MET A 174 2.41 1.38 -9.80
N GLY A 175 2.90 0.26 -10.33
CA GLY A 175 2.77 -1.05 -9.72
C GLY A 175 3.48 -2.12 -10.53
N ASP A 176 3.68 -3.29 -9.94
CA ASP A 176 4.40 -4.43 -10.52
C ASP A 176 3.45 -5.60 -10.88
N GLY A 177 2.26 -5.65 -10.25
CA GLY A 177 1.34 -6.77 -10.33
C GLY A 177 0.21 -6.62 -11.36
N ALA A 178 -0.37 -7.74 -11.75
CA ALA A 178 -1.56 -7.76 -12.63
C ALA A 178 -2.78 -7.04 -12.01
N ASN A 179 -2.85 -6.95 -10.69
CA ASN A 179 -3.87 -6.21 -9.95
C ASN A 179 -3.72 -4.69 -10.05
N ASP A 180 -2.55 -4.19 -10.51
CA ASP A 180 -2.27 -2.77 -10.70
C ASP A 180 -2.64 -2.29 -12.11
N ILE A 181 -2.69 -3.20 -13.07
CA ILE A 181 -2.93 -2.87 -14.49
C ILE A 181 -4.15 -1.95 -14.68
N PRO A 182 -5.33 -2.20 -14.07
CA PRO A 182 -6.47 -1.29 -14.25
C PRO A 182 -6.19 0.13 -13.74
N MET A 183 -5.54 0.28 -12.58
CA MET A 183 -5.16 1.59 -12.04
C MET A 183 -4.14 2.30 -12.93
N ILE A 184 -3.14 1.56 -13.43
CA ILE A 184 -2.11 2.07 -14.35
C ILE A 184 -2.74 2.59 -15.64
N LEU A 185 -3.73 1.88 -16.20
CA LEU A 185 -4.42 2.26 -17.43
C LEU A 185 -5.34 3.49 -17.24
N GLU A 186 -5.89 3.68 -16.05
CA GLU A 186 -6.78 4.80 -15.73
C GLU A 186 -6.04 6.10 -15.42
N ALA A 187 -4.78 6.05 -15.05
CA ALA A 187 -3.95 7.23 -14.79
C ALA A 187 -3.61 8.01 -16.07
N GLY A 188 -3.19 9.26 -15.92
CA GLY A 188 -2.62 10.06 -17.01
C GLY A 188 -1.31 9.51 -17.50
N ILE A 189 -0.46 9.05 -16.58
CA ILE A 189 0.79 8.32 -16.84
C ILE A 189 0.75 7.03 -16.02
N GLY A 190 0.83 5.90 -16.70
CA GLY A 190 0.96 4.59 -16.09
C GLY A 190 2.39 4.07 -16.19
N ILE A 191 2.92 3.53 -15.09
CA ILE A 191 4.26 2.97 -15.00
C ILE A 191 4.15 1.53 -14.50
N ALA A 192 4.57 0.58 -15.31
CA ALA A 192 4.80 -0.80 -14.86
C ALA A 192 6.20 -0.88 -14.29
N PHE A 193 6.29 -1.43 -13.08
CA PHE A 193 7.52 -1.49 -12.29
C PHE A 193 8.22 -2.83 -12.48
#